data_59a25a863db61a26126ef5b4273dafe2
#
_entry.id   59a25a863db61a26126ef5b4273dafe2
#
_cell.length_a   1.000
_cell.length_b   1.000
_cell.length_c   1.000
_cell.angle_alpha   90.00
_cell.angle_beta   90.00
_cell.angle_gamma   90.00
#
_symmetry.space_group_name_H-M   'P 1'
#
loop_
_entity.id
_entity.type
_entity.pdbx_description
1 polymer ?
#
loop_
_entity_poly.entity_id
_entity_poly.type
_entity_poly.pdbx_seq_one_letter_code
_entity_poly.pdbx_strand_id
1 'polypeptide(L)'
;MAFGAKTNERPGVRAEVKYVRSSAYKAREILDLIRGLPVARALEVLEMAERDIARVVLKCLESAIANAEHNNQIPADELFVSACFADEGPTLKRWRPRARGRATRIRKRTCHITIIVSRLSADDLEKLREREAASGRVSGGRAAAEARRERVARSRQAKAERKVEEEHDHDHDHDHDHEHDHAETDEDVVVEAVADEAVETDGKED
;
A
#
# COMPACT_ATOMS: atom_id res chain seq x y z
N MET A 1 36.53 25.64 -10.73
CA MET A 1 35.32 25.24 -10.01
C MET A 1 34.87 23.90 -10.58
N ALA A 2 34.91 22.83 -9.80
CA ALA A 2 34.39 21.54 -10.23
C ALA A 2 32.88 21.66 -10.32
N PHE A 3 32.29 21.53 -11.48
CA PHE A 3 30.85 21.39 -11.65
C PHE A 3 30.44 20.10 -10.94
N GLY A 4 29.58 20.24 -9.91
CA GLY A 4 29.05 19.09 -9.21
C GLY A 4 28.36 18.11 -10.17
N ALA A 5 28.37 16.82 -9.85
CA ALA A 5 27.73 15.80 -10.67
C ALA A 5 26.25 16.19 -10.93
N LYS A 6 25.80 15.99 -12.17
CA LYS A 6 24.40 16.25 -12.51
C LYS A 6 23.48 15.38 -11.65
N THR A 7 22.28 15.84 -11.39
CA THR A 7 21.34 15.14 -10.52
C THR A 7 21.05 13.70 -10.95
N ASN A 8 21.06 13.44 -12.24
CA ASN A 8 20.84 12.10 -12.83
C ASN A 8 22.09 11.21 -12.83
N GLU A 9 23.27 11.75 -12.50
CA GLU A 9 24.56 11.06 -12.44
C GLU A 9 24.98 10.76 -10.99
N ARG A 10 24.13 11.07 -10.00
CA ARG A 10 24.41 10.77 -8.60
C ARG A 10 24.49 9.26 -8.40
N PRO A 11 25.49 8.79 -7.62
CA PRO A 11 25.60 7.37 -7.31
C PRO A 11 24.38 6.92 -6.49
N GLY A 12 23.91 5.72 -6.77
CA GLY A 12 22.77 5.12 -6.06
C GLY A 12 21.93 4.23 -6.95
N VAL A 13 20.90 3.67 -6.37
CA VAL A 13 19.94 2.82 -7.06
C VAL A 13 18.79 3.66 -7.59
N ARG A 14 18.52 3.54 -8.88
CA ARG A 14 17.52 4.33 -9.59
C ARG A 14 16.25 3.53 -9.82
N ALA A 15 15.10 4.18 -9.59
CA ALA A 15 13.81 3.76 -10.10
C ALA A 15 13.17 4.89 -10.92
N GLU A 16 12.48 4.53 -12.01
CA GLU A 16 11.87 5.48 -12.93
C GLU A 16 10.46 5.02 -13.33
N VAL A 17 9.51 5.94 -13.24
CA VAL A 17 8.15 5.74 -13.77
C VAL A 17 7.91 6.73 -14.90
N LYS A 18 7.64 6.19 -16.10
CA LYS A 18 7.42 6.99 -17.32
C LYS A 18 5.94 7.21 -17.61
N TYR A 19 5.64 8.32 -18.29
CA TYR A 19 4.31 8.66 -18.83
C TYR A 19 3.20 8.76 -17.77
N VAL A 20 3.52 9.17 -16.54
CA VAL A 20 2.52 9.39 -15.49
C VAL A 20 1.54 10.47 -15.92
N ARG A 21 0.22 10.21 -15.80
CA ARG A 21 -0.87 11.11 -16.19
C ARG A 21 -1.04 12.31 -15.23
N SER A 22 0.04 13.03 -14.94
CA SER A 22 0.07 14.23 -14.11
C SER A 22 1.03 15.25 -14.69
N SER A 23 0.94 16.50 -14.22
CA SER A 23 1.93 17.51 -14.62
C SER A 23 3.19 17.39 -13.77
N ALA A 24 4.35 17.60 -14.37
CA ALA A 24 5.64 17.58 -13.67
C ALA A 24 5.69 18.57 -12.50
N TYR A 25 5.02 19.72 -12.61
CA TYR A 25 4.93 20.71 -11.54
C TYR A 25 4.32 20.12 -10.26
N LYS A 26 3.18 19.43 -10.38
CA LYS A 26 2.52 18.78 -9.22
C LYS A 26 3.37 17.65 -8.62
N ALA A 27 4.11 16.93 -9.47
CA ALA A 27 5.01 15.90 -8.99
C ALA A 27 6.20 16.51 -8.23
N ARG A 28 6.77 17.61 -8.71
CA ARG A 28 7.90 18.29 -8.05
C ARG A 28 7.56 18.77 -6.65
N GLU A 29 6.35 19.29 -6.43
CA GLU A 29 5.90 19.68 -5.08
C GLU A 29 5.96 18.53 -4.07
N ILE A 30 5.59 17.33 -4.47
CA ILE A 30 5.69 16.14 -3.60
C ILE A 30 7.13 15.65 -3.47
N LEU A 31 7.89 15.67 -4.58
CA LEU A 31 9.29 15.26 -4.56
C LEU A 31 10.16 16.16 -3.68
N ASP A 32 9.83 17.45 -3.61
CA ASP A 32 10.55 18.40 -2.75
C ASP A 32 10.37 18.11 -1.25
N LEU A 33 9.25 17.46 -0.87
CA LEU A 33 9.00 17.06 0.53
C LEU A 33 9.88 15.88 0.96
N ILE A 34 10.26 14.99 0.03
CA ILE A 34 11.01 13.76 0.34
C ILE A 34 12.49 13.86 0.05
N ARG A 35 12.91 14.92 -0.63
CA ARG A 35 14.32 15.08 -1.04
C ARG A 35 15.26 15.16 0.17
N GLY A 36 16.29 14.30 0.20
CA GLY A 36 17.29 14.27 1.26
C GLY A 36 16.83 13.60 2.56
N LEU A 37 15.60 13.06 2.61
CA LEU A 37 15.12 12.35 3.79
C LEU A 37 15.57 10.88 3.78
N PRO A 38 15.75 10.26 4.97
CA PRO A 38 15.86 8.82 5.08
C PRO A 38 14.56 8.16 4.58
N VAL A 39 14.70 6.97 4.00
CA VAL A 39 13.61 6.27 3.32
C VAL A 39 12.41 6.03 4.24
N ALA A 40 12.63 5.61 5.47
CA ALA A 40 11.56 5.39 6.45
C ALA A 40 10.70 6.64 6.64
N ARG A 41 11.34 7.81 6.77
CA ARG A 41 10.64 9.08 6.91
C ARG A 41 9.96 9.54 5.63
N ALA A 42 10.57 9.28 4.48
CA ALA A 42 10.00 9.61 3.17
C ALA A 42 8.70 8.83 2.91
N LEU A 43 8.63 7.56 3.31
CA LEU A 43 7.41 6.73 3.22
C LEU A 43 6.28 7.32 4.08
N GLU A 44 6.54 7.65 5.35
CA GLU A 44 5.56 8.27 6.25
C GLU A 44 4.97 9.58 5.65
N VAL A 45 5.84 10.43 5.10
CA VAL A 45 5.42 11.71 4.48
C VAL A 45 4.54 11.46 3.25
N LEU A 46 4.87 10.46 2.43
CA LEU A 46 4.10 10.14 1.23
C LEU A 46 2.75 9.49 1.54
N GLU A 47 2.66 8.67 2.59
CA GLU A 47 1.39 8.07 3.04
C GLU A 47 0.42 9.13 3.56
N MET A 48 0.93 10.15 4.24
CA MET A 48 0.13 11.27 4.78
C MET A 48 -0.23 12.32 3.74
N ALA A 49 0.41 12.29 2.56
CA ALA A 49 0.20 13.31 1.53
C ALA A 49 -1.17 13.15 0.85
N GLU A 50 -2.01 14.19 0.88
CA GLU A 50 -3.37 14.19 0.32
C GLU A 50 -3.43 14.14 -1.21
N ARG A 51 -2.33 14.42 -1.90
CA ARG A 51 -2.32 14.50 -3.36
C ARG A 51 -2.24 13.12 -4.02
N ASP A 52 -3.08 12.86 -5.01
CA ASP A 52 -3.10 11.60 -5.77
C ASP A 52 -1.74 11.19 -6.34
N ILE A 53 -0.91 12.16 -6.73
CA ILE A 53 0.43 11.90 -7.29
C ILE A 53 1.36 11.28 -6.23
N ALA A 54 1.13 11.50 -4.95
CA ALA A 54 1.92 10.92 -3.87
C ALA A 54 1.89 9.39 -3.91
N ARG A 55 0.77 8.77 -4.25
CA ARG A 55 0.63 7.32 -4.40
C ARG A 55 1.53 6.75 -5.51
N VAL A 56 1.72 7.51 -6.59
CA VAL A 56 2.59 7.10 -7.70
C VAL A 56 4.06 7.25 -7.29
N VAL A 57 4.39 8.35 -6.58
CA VAL A 57 5.74 8.59 -6.04
C VAL A 57 6.08 7.52 -5.01
N LEU A 58 5.15 7.15 -4.13
CA LEU A 58 5.30 6.09 -3.14
C LEU A 58 5.66 4.76 -3.80
N LYS A 59 4.89 4.31 -4.78
CA LYS A 59 5.21 3.08 -5.54
C LYS A 59 6.56 3.13 -6.25
N CYS A 60 6.95 4.31 -6.75
CA CYS A 60 8.26 4.49 -7.35
C CYS A 60 9.39 4.37 -6.29
N LEU A 61 9.17 4.91 -5.09
CA LEU A 61 10.11 4.80 -3.98
C LEU A 61 10.23 3.35 -3.47
N GLU A 62 9.11 2.65 -3.29
CA GLU A 62 9.09 1.23 -2.94
C GLU A 62 9.86 0.38 -3.96
N SER A 63 9.69 0.66 -5.25
CA SER A 63 10.47 0.00 -6.30
C SER A 63 11.97 0.32 -6.21
N ALA A 64 12.36 1.55 -5.84
CA ALA A 64 13.76 1.91 -5.63
C ALA A 64 14.37 1.15 -4.44
N ILE A 65 13.61 1.01 -3.35
CA ILE A 65 14.00 0.25 -2.15
C ILE A 65 14.21 -1.22 -2.50
N ALA A 66 13.20 -1.84 -3.13
CA ALA A 66 13.28 -3.24 -3.54
C ALA A 66 14.47 -3.50 -4.49
N ASN A 67 14.76 -2.57 -5.40
CA ASN A 67 15.93 -2.66 -6.26
C ASN A 67 17.25 -2.56 -5.47
N ALA A 68 17.31 -1.72 -4.43
CA ALA A 68 18.47 -1.59 -3.57
C ALA A 68 18.73 -2.84 -2.74
N GLU A 69 17.68 -3.41 -2.18
CA GLU A 69 17.74 -4.65 -1.41
C GLU A 69 18.13 -5.85 -2.27
N HIS A 70 17.50 -5.99 -3.44
CA HIS A 70 17.69 -7.17 -4.30
C HIS A 70 19.03 -7.15 -5.06
N ASN A 71 19.39 -6.00 -5.64
CA ASN A 71 20.56 -5.91 -6.50
C ASN A 71 21.84 -5.59 -5.73
N ASN A 72 21.73 -4.74 -4.69
CA ASN A 72 22.89 -4.22 -3.97
C ASN A 72 22.97 -4.73 -2.54
N GLN A 73 21.96 -5.48 -2.06
CA GLN A 73 21.89 -6.03 -0.71
C GLN A 73 22.03 -4.96 0.39
N ILE A 74 21.49 -3.77 0.13
CA ILE A 74 21.49 -2.65 1.06
C ILE A 74 20.14 -2.64 1.77
N PRO A 75 20.08 -2.76 3.12
CA PRO A 75 18.83 -2.74 3.85
C PRO A 75 18.14 -1.36 3.77
N ALA A 76 16.81 -1.35 3.80
CA ALA A 76 16.00 -0.13 3.70
C ALA A 76 16.35 0.92 4.76
N ASP A 77 16.71 0.49 5.97
CA ASP A 77 17.05 1.37 7.10
C ASP A 77 18.31 2.22 6.86
N GLU A 78 19.18 1.79 5.96
CA GLU A 78 20.41 2.50 5.60
C GLU A 78 20.27 3.40 4.37
N LEU A 79 19.06 3.45 3.78
CA LEU A 79 18.82 4.20 2.55
C LEU A 79 18.26 5.61 2.82
N PHE A 80 18.66 6.54 1.96
CA PHE A 80 18.07 7.87 1.88
C PHE A 80 17.80 8.29 0.45
N VAL A 81 16.92 9.26 0.24
CA VAL A 81 16.60 9.83 -1.07
C VAL A 81 17.69 10.81 -1.47
N SER A 82 18.65 10.35 -2.26
CA SER A 82 19.79 11.14 -2.73
C SER A 82 19.36 12.19 -3.75
N ALA A 83 18.52 11.80 -4.71
CA ALA A 83 17.97 12.70 -5.71
C ALA A 83 16.60 12.25 -6.14
N CYS A 84 15.73 13.21 -6.42
CA CYS A 84 14.42 12.96 -7.00
C CYS A 84 14.05 14.14 -7.90
N PHE A 85 13.52 13.83 -9.08
CA PHE A 85 13.12 14.84 -10.06
C PHE A 85 11.99 14.34 -10.95
N ALA A 86 11.29 15.29 -11.56
CA ALA A 86 10.23 15.02 -12.51
C ALA A 86 10.43 15.84 -13.78
N ASP A 87 10.51 15.13 -14.90
CA ASP A 87 10.68 15.68 -16.23
C ASP A 87 9.33 15.76 -16.95
N GLU A 88 9.19 16.72 -17.86
CA GLU A 88 7.97 16.85 -18.65
C GLU A 88 7.95 15.79 -19.77
N GLY A 89 6.85 15.04 -19.81
CA GLY A 89 6.59 14.11 -20.89
C GLY A 89 5.71 14.73 -22.00
N PRO A 90 5.37 13.94 -23.02
CA PRO A 90 4.54 14.38 -24.13
C PRO A 90 3.16 14.84 -23.63
N THR A 91 2.72 16.00 -24.15
CA THR A 91 1.41 16.56 -23.82
C THR A 91 0.38 16.10 -24.83
N LEU A 92 -0.66 15.40 -24.36
CA LEU A 92 -1.80 14.99 -25.19
C LEU A 92 -2.73 16.19 -25.41
N LYS A 93 -2.89 16.58 -26.66
CA LYS A 93 -3.79 17.67 -27.06
C LYS A 93 -5.20 17.12 -27.21
N ARG A 94 -6.19 17.72 -26.52
CA ARG A 94 -7.61 17.40 -26.62
C ARG A 94 -8.38 18.68 -26.85
N TRP A 95 -9.57 18.58 -27.41
CA TRP A 95 -10.45 19.71 -27.71
C TRP A 95 -11.78 19.48 -27.01
N ARG A 96 -12.34 20.55 -26.48
CA ARG A 96 -13.70 20.58 -25.94
C ARG A 96 -14.53 21.57 -26.70
N PRO A 97 -15.65 21.15 -27.29
CA PRO A 97 -16.57 22.08 -27.94
C PRO A 97 -17.15 23.05 -26.92
N ARG A 98 -17.39 24.30 -27.37
CA ARG A 98 -17.96 25.39 -26.59
C ARG A 98 -19.08 26.05 -27.39
N ALA A 99 -19.83 26.96 -26.75
CA ALA A 99 -20.89 27.72 -27.39
C ALA A 99 -20.40 28.49 -28.64
N ARG A 100 -21.29 28.81 -29.57
CA ARG A 100 -21.03 29.56 -30.79
C ARG A 100 -19.98 28.92 -31.72
N GLY A 101 -19.99 27.59 -31.85
CA GLY A 101 -19.08 26.87 -32.74
C GLY A 101 -17.60 26.94 -32.37
N ARG A 102 -17.25 27.43 -31.18
CA ARG A 102 -15.85 27.51 -30.71
C ARG A 102 -15.41 26.17 -30.09
N ALA A 103 -14.11 25.91 -30.14
CA ALA A 103 -13.49 24.80 -29.45
C ALA A 103 -12.29 25.27 -28.59
N THR A 104 -12.20 24.80 -27.37
CA THR A 104 -11.08 25.10 -26.46
C THR A 104 -10.13 23.92 -26.36
N ARG A 105 -8.84 24.22 -26.40
CA ARG A 105 -7.78 23.22 -26.28
C ARG A 105 -7.59 22.81 -24.83
N ILE A 106 -7.56 21.50 -24.57
CA ILE A 106 -7.22 20.91 -23.27
C ILE A 106 -5.87 20.21 -23.42
N ARG A 107 -4.92 20.54 -22.55
CA ARG A 107 -3.62 19.89 -22.48
C ARG A 107 -3.63 18.84 -21.38
N LYS A 108 -3.58 17.56 -21.73
CA LYS A 108 -3.36 16.46 -20.79
C LYS A 108 -1.86 16.23 -20.68
N ARG A 109 -1.23 16.82 -19.66
CA ARG A 109 0.22 16.72 -19.43
C ARG A 109 0.58 15.35 -18.87
N THR A 110 1.77 14.87 -19.23
CA THR A 110 2.40 13.69 -18.63
C THR A 110 3.76 14.08 -18.05
N CYS A 111 4.28 13.28 -17.15
CA CYS A 111 5.61 13.45 -16.59
C CYS A 111 6.33 12.11 -16.42
N HIS A 112 7.63 12.18 -16.28
CA HIS A 112 8.51 11.09 -15.93
C HIS A 112 9.09 11.37 -14.56
N ILE A 113 8.97 10.43 -13.62
CA ILE A 113 9.43 10.58 -12.25
C ILE A 113 10.62 9.66 -12.07
N THR A 114 11.73 10.21 -11.60
CA THR A 114 12.95 9.46 -11.28
C THR A 114 13.31 9.69 -9.83
N ILE A 115 13.58 8.60 -9.10
CA ILE A 115 14.04 8.61 -7.71
C ILE A 115 15.35 7.82 -7.66
N ILE A 116 16.33 8.38 -6.98
CA ILE A 116 17.63 7.76 -6.75
C ILE A 116 17.83 7.66 -5.24
N VAL A 117 17.96 6.44 -4.74
CA VAL A 117 18.26 6.15 -3.35
C VAL A 117 19.74 5.75 -3.22
N SER A 118 20.39 6.22 -2.15
CA SER A 118 21.78 5.92 -1.86
C SER A 118 21.94 5.50 -0.41
N ARG A 119 23.01 4.79 -0.12
CA ARG A 119 23.35 4.42 1.26
C ARG A 119 23.77 5.66 2.04
N LEU A 120 23.30 5.82 3.25
CA LEU A 120 23.75 6.84 4.21
C LEU A 120 25.21 6.65 4.58
N SER A 121 25.89 7.75 4.90
CA SER A 121 27.23 7.67 5.49
C SER A 121 27.17 7.04 6.89
N ALA A 122 28.28 6.46 7.35
CA ALA A 122 28.34 5.85 8.69
C ALA A 122 27.97 6.86 9.80
N ASP A 123 28.48 8.10 9.66
CA ASP A 123 28.23 9.18 10.62
C ASP A 123 26.75 9.60 10.66
N ASP A 124 26.09 9.60 9.49
CA ASP A 124 24.67 9.98 9.42
C ASP A 124 23.75 8.86 9.90
N LEU A 125 24.16 7.60 9.74
CA LEU A 125 23.47 6.44 10.32
C LEU A 125 23.52 6.46 11.85
N GLU A 126 24.65 6.78 12.44
CA GLU A 126 24.77 6.91 13.90
C GLU A 126 23.87 8.03 14.43
N LYS A 127 23.90 9.19 13.80
CA LYS A 127 23.01 10.32 14.15
C LYS A 127 21.51 9.97 14.02
N LEU A 128 21.13 9.20 13.01
CA LEU A 128 19.76 8.72 12.87
C LEU A 128 19.37 7.77 14.00
N ARG A 129 20.22 6.78 14.30
CA ARG A 129 20.00 5.83 15.40
C ARG A 129 19.91 6.53 16.77
N GLU A 130 20.74 7.54 17.01
CA GLU A 130 20.67 8.36 18.22
C GLU A 130 19.36 9.14 18.31
N ARG A 131 18.92 9.76 17.21
CA ARG A 131 17.63 10.48 17.14
C ARG A 131 16.44 9.55 17.34
N GLU A 132 16.46 8.38 16.74
CA GLU A 132 15.41 7.38 16.92
C GLU A 132 15.38 6.85 18.34
N ALA A 133 16.53 6.56 18.93
CA ALA A 133 16.65 6.18 20.34
C ALA A 133 16.14 7.27 21.28
N ALA A 134 16.50 8.53 21.03
CA ALA A 134 16.03 9.68 21.82
C ALA A 134 14.51 9.92 21.65
N SER A 135 13.95 9.64 20.49
CA SER A 135 12.51 9.78 20.23
C SER A 135 11.64 8.65 20.80
N GLY A 136 12.23 7.61 21.36
CA GLY A 136 11.54 6.42 21.90
C GLY A 136 10.79 5.56 20.87
N ARG A 137 10.93 5.87 19.59
CA ARG A 137 10.21 5.18 18.50
C ARG A 137 10.68 3.74 18.26
N VAL A 138 11.97 3.48 18.46
CA VAL A 138 12.57 2.15 18.19
C VAL A 138 12.19 1.12 19.24
N SER A 139 12.09 1.52 20.53
CA SER A 139 11.72 0.59 21.60
C SER A 139 10.20 0.34 21.67
N GLY A 140 9.37 1.31 21.29
CA GLY A 140 7.92 1.21 21.35
C GLY A 140 7.31 0.26 20.32
N GLY A 141 7.80 0.26 19.10
CA GLY A 141 7.23 -0.53 18.00
C GLY A 141 7.42 -2.04 18.16
N ARG A 142 8.63 -2.49 18.48
CA ARG A 142 8.92 -3.92 18.69
C ARG A 142 8.29 -4.46 19.98
N ALA A 143 8.45 -3.75 21.09
CA ALA A 143 7.84 -4.13 22.36
C ALA A 143 6.30 -4.08 22.31
N ALA A 144 5.71 -3.10 21.63
CA ALA A 144 4.27 -3.01 21.42
C ALA A 144 3.75 -4.11 20.50
N ALA A 145 4.48 -4.49 19.44
CA ALA A 145 4.12 -5.59 18.57
C ALA A 145 4.23 -6.94 19.28
N GLU A 146 5.23 -7.12 20.11
CA GLU A 146 5.44 -8.33 20.92
C GLU A 146 4.35 -8.46 22.01
N ALA A 147 4.08 -7.39 22.74
CA ALA A 147 2.98 -7.32 23.72
C ALA A 147 1.60 -7.55 23.07
N ARG A 148 1.40 -7.10 21.84
CA ARG A 148 0.17 -7.36 21.09
C ARG A 148 0.05 -8.82 20.67
N ARG A 149 1.15 -9.45 20.23
CA ARG A 149 1.20 -10.88 19.92
C ARG A 149 0.91 -11.74 21.15
N GLU A 150 1.49 -11.41 22.30
CA GLU A 150 1.24 -12.08 23.57
C GLU A 150 -0.23 -11.96 24.02
N ARG A 151 -0.83 -10.76 23.92
CA ARG A 151 -2.26 -10.57 24.22
C ARG A 151 -3.16 -11.41 23.34
N VAL A 152 -2.86 -11.47 22.05
CA VAL A 152 -3.63 -12.29 21.09
C VAL A 152 -3.45 -13.78 21.39
N ALA A 153 -2.22 -14.23 21.71
CA ALA A 153 -1.96 -15.61 22.08
C ALA A 153 -2.71 -16.01 23.36
N ARG A 154 -2.64 -15.16 24.40
CA ARG A 154 -3.37 -15.37 25.67
C ARG A 154 -4.91 -15.39 25.49
N SER A 155 -5.45 -14.50 24.62
CA SER A 155 -6.88 -14.49 24.28
C SER A 155 -7.31 -15.76 23.55
N ARG A 156 -6.46 -16.30 22.66
CA ARG A 156 -6.75 -17.56 21.96
C ARG A 156 -6.71 -18.76 22.91
N GLN A 157 -5.76 -18.80 23.84
CA GLN A 157 -5.68 -19.85 24.86
C GLN A 157 -6.89 -19.83 25.77
N ALA A 158 -7.27 -18.67 26.31
CA ALA A 158 -8.45 -18.52 27.16
C ALA A 158 -9.76 -18.91 26.44
N LYS A 159 -9.85 -18.64 25.12
CA LYS A 159 -11.01 -19.07 24.31
C LYS A 159 -11.02 -20.58 24.06
N ALA A 160 -9.84 -21.21 23.91
CA ALA A 160 -9.74 -22.65 23.74
C ALA A 160 -10.07 -23.38 25.05
N GLU A 161 -9.61 -22.87 26.19
CA GLU A 161 -9.92 -23.41 27.52
C GLU A 161 -11.44 -23.35 27.81
N ARG A 162 -12.09 -22.22 27.55
CA ARG A 162 -13.57 -22.11 27.70
C ARG A 162 -14.33 -23.08 26.80
N LYS A 163 -13.83 -23.29 25.57
CA LYS A 163 -14.50 -24.24 24.67
C LYS A 163 -14.39 -25.69 25.16
N VAL A 164 -13.28 -26.05 25.78
CA VAL A 164 -13.10 -27.38 26.39
C VAL A 164 -13.97 -27.53 27.64
N GLU A 165 -14.13 -26.48 28.44
CA GLU A 165 -15.05 -26.47 29.60
C GLU A 165 -16.53 -26.59 29.16
N GLU A 166 -16.96 -25.87 28.14
CA GLU A 166 -18.32 -25.95 27.58
C GLU A 166 -18.62 -27.33 26.94
N GLU A 167 -17.62 -27.98 26.33
CA GLU A 167 -17.78 -29.34 25.79
C GLU A 167 -17.88 -30.39 26.92
N HIS A 168 -17.25 -30.14 28.08
CA HIS A 168 -17.33 -31.06 29.22
C HIS A 168 -18.62 -30.97 30.01
N ASP A 169 -19.26 -29.79 30.03
CA ASP A 169 -20.56 -29.59 30.72
C ASP A 169 -21.74 -30.14 29.91
N HIS A 170 -21.58 -30.43 28.61
CA HIS A 170 -22.64 -30.99 27.75
C HIS A 170 -22.76 -32.50 27.80
N ASP A 171 -21.79 -33.23 28.41
CA ASP A 171 -21.82 -34.70 28.47
C ASP A 171 -22.57 -35.25 29.69
N HIS A 172 -23.16 -34.41 30.56
CA HIS A 172 -23.82 -34.86 31.81
C HIS A 172 -25.32 -34.75 31.85
N ASP A 173 -26.02 -34.35 30.77
CA ASP A 173 -27.47 -34.23 30.78
C ASP A 173 -28.16 -34.90 29.57
N HIS A 174 -28.06 -36.20 29.43
CA HIS A 174 -28.97 -36.95 28.59
C HIS A 174 -29.19 -38.36 29.12
N ASP A 175 -29.93 -38.46 30.24
CA ASP A 175 -30.71 -39.62 30.61
C ASP A 175 -32.08 -39.15 31.18
N HIS A 176 -33.04 -38.91 30.30
CA HIS A 176 -34.44 -38.95 30.63
C HIS A 176 -35.26 -39.41 29.42
N ASP A 177 -35.68 -40.67 29.52
CA ASP A 177 -36.78 -41.27 28.77
C ASP A 177 -38.03 -40.43 28.83
N HIS A 178 -38.63 -40.11 27.69
CA HIS A 178 -40.07 -39.91 27.55
C HIS A 178 -40.53 -40.35 26.17
N GLU A 179 -41.11 -41.53 26.15
CA GLU A 179 -42.05 -41.97 25.10
C GLU A 179 -43.25 -41.02 25.09
N HIS A 180 -43.56 -40.42 23.95
CA HIS A 180 -44.92 -40.04 23.58
C HIS A 180 -45.10 -40.14 22.07
N ASP A 181 -45.92 -41.11 21.68
CA ASP A 181 -46.66 -41.20 20.43
C ASP A 181 -47.46 -39.90 20.18
N HIS A 182 -47.47 -39.42 18.96
CA HIS A 182 -48.66 -39.02 18.21
C HIS A 182 -48.34 -38.50 16.81
N ALA A 183 -48.79 -39.29 15.82
CA ALA A 183 -49.62 -38.95 14.66
C ALA A 183 -49.30 -37.70 13.81
N GLU A 184 -48.97 -38.03 12.58
CA GLU A 184 -49.34 -37.45 11.29
C GLU A 184 -50.00 -36.05 11.25
N THR A 185 -49.39 -35.18 10.45
CA THR A 185 -50.07 -34.50 9.33
C THR A 185 -49.05 -33.94 8.34
N ASP A 186 -49.23 -34.32 7.09
CA ASP A 186 -48.62 -33.74 5.89
C ASP A 186 -48.98 -32.26 5.75
N GLU A 187 -48.03 -31.48 5.26
CA GLU A 187 -48.31 -30.43 4.28
C GLU A 187 -47.01 -29.93 3.64
N ASP A 188 -47.02 -30.03 2.33
CA ASP A 188 -46.07 -29.56 1.35
C ASP A 188 -45.75 -28.10 1.46
N VAL A 189 -44.47 -27.72 1.45
CA VAL A 189 -44.05 -26.43 0.92
C VAL A 189 -42.84 -26.63 0.00
N VAL A 190 -43.16 -26.54 -1.29
CA VAL A 190 -42.25 -26.41 -2.39
C VAL A 190 -41.52 -25.09 -2.29
N VAL A 191 -40.18 -25.09 -2.24
CA VAL A 191 -39.37 -23.90 -2.48
C VAL A 191 -38.57 -24.07 -3.75
N GLU A 192 -38.98 -23.28 -4.74
CA GLU A 192 -38.35 -23.13 -6.05
C GLU A 192 -36.87 -22.73 -5.94
N ALA A 193 -36.06 -23.52 -6.61
CA ALA A 193 -34.69 -23.16 -6.97
C ALA A 193 -34.73 -22.23 -8.19
N VAL A 194 -34.24 -21.02 -8.06
CA VAL A 194 -34.00 -20.11 -9.18
C VAL A 194 -32.63 -20.40 -9.74
N ALA A 195 -32.63 -20.95 -10.94
CA ALA A 195 -31.46 -21.22 -11.76
C ALA A 195 -30.91 -19.90 -12.33
N ASP A 196 -29.62 -19.79 -12.26
CA ASP A 196 -28.78 -18.76 -12.90
C ASP A 196 -28.74 -19.05 -14.41
N GLU A 197 -29.18 -18.12 -15.20
CA GLU A 197 -29.17 -18.20 -16.66
C GLU A 197 -28.06 -17.28 -17.20
N ALA A 198 -27.01 -17.93 -17.68
CA ALA A 198 -25.94 -17.35 -18.48
C ALA A 198 -26.51 -16.91 -19.84
N VAL A 199 -26.39 -15.65 -20.20
CA VAL A 199 -26.65 -15.14 -21.55
C VAL A 199 -25.33 -14.99 -22.28
N GLU A 200 -25.04 -15.98 -23.13
CA GLU A 200 -24.21 -15.84 -24.33
C GLU A 200 -24.97 -15.00 -25.34
N THR A 201 -24.37 -13.95 -25.86
CA THR A 201 -24.76 -13.36 -27.12
C THR A 201 -23.61 -13.37 -28.10
N ASP A 202 -23.76 -14.31 -28.99
CA ASP A 202 -23.04 -14.51 -30.25
C ASP A 202 -23.46 -13.42 -31.29
N GLY A 203 -22.48 -12.95 -31.97
CA GLY A 203 -22.24 -12.55 -33.33
C GLY A 203 -23.26 -11.91 -34.26
N LYS A 204 -22.65 -11.17 -35.14
CA LYS A 204 -22.80 -11.02 -36.59
C LYS A 204 -23.05 -9.57 -37.05
N GLU A 205 -22.07 -9.10 -37.79
CA GLU A 205 -22.03 -8.71 -39.21
C GLU A 205 -23.21 -7.80 -39.69
N ASP A 206 -22.89 -6.53 -39.95
CA ASP A 206 -22.81 -5.87 -41.26
C ASP A 206 -22.10 -4.53 -41.15
#